data_166dd3a02662f6193cd7b56754baf1a5
#
_entry.id   166dd3a02662f6193cd7b56754baf1a5
#
_cell.length_a   1.000
_cell.length_b   1.000
_cell.length_c   1.000
_cell.angle_alpha   90.00
_cell.angle_beta   90.00
_cell.angle_gamma   90.00
#
_symmetry.space_group_name_H-M   'P 1'
#
loop_
_entity.id
_entity.type
_entity.pdbx_description
1 polymer ?
#
loop_
_entity_poly.entity_id
_entity_poly.type
_entity_poly.pdbx_seq_one_letter_code
_entity_poly.pdbx_strand_id
1 'polypeptide(L)'
;AGETIALSLEIKNTTSATVPATTAILSADDPYITILNSESSFDAIDSNATLWSNSVFTFSIVNNLPAQHNVRFTLQLTTTDQNVYSFVFHTVIYNALLLVHNSSISAGGNNILDPGENGFLSLTIKNNSIAPVFDVYAELSSLNDLITVTDSTSYVGSILGNSLGTTVEGFEVFARPLLIPGMQMPLRLHLYNEWGFDQYTEFNIQIGSVNSHTPLGPDAYGYFIYDIT
;
A
#
# COMPACT_ATOMS: atom_id res chain seq x y z
N ALA A 1 2.47 5.27 5.50
CA ALA A 1 3.01 4.30 6.47
C ALA A 1 4.48 4.61 6.75
N GLY A 2 4.99 4.21 7.92
CA GLY A 2 6.36 4.56 8.33
C GLY A 2 6.55 5.99 8.84
N GLU A 3 5.49 6.76 8.93
CA GLU A 3 5.52 8.18 9.30
C GLU A 3 5.47 8.37 10.80
N THR A 4 6.08 9.47 11.25
CA THR A 4 5.88 10.02 12.60
C THR A 4 4.93 11.20 12.51
N ILE A 5 3.83 11.12 13.25
CA ILE A 5 2.76 12.11 13.26
C ILE A 5 2.85 12.96 14.54
N ALA A 6 2.75 14.28 14.38
CA ALA A 6 2.57 15.22 15.46
C ALA A 6 1.07 15.57 15.58
N LEU A 7 0.48 15.30 16.74
CA LEU A 7 -0.94 15.48 17.01
C LEU A 7 -1.13 16.57 18.07
N SER A 8 -1.83 17.65 17.73
CA SER A 8 -2.36 18.61 18.70
C SER A 8 -3.84 18.32 18.94
N LEU A 9 -4.28 18.42 20.19
CA LEU A 9 -5.67 18.18 20.56
C LEU A 9 -6.29 19.47 21.11
N GLU A 10 -7.49 19.81 20.64
CA GLU A 10 -8.31 20.87 21.21
C GLU A 10 -9.37 20.25 22.12
N ILE A 11 -9.51 20.76 23.32
CA ILE A 11 -10.54 20.34 24.27
C ILE A 11 -11.45 21.51 24.59
N LYS A 12 -12.72 21.21 24.89
CA LYS A 12 -13.73 22.21 25.28
C LYS A 12 -14.21 21.92 26.71
N ASN A 13 -14.21 22.95 27.54
CA ASN A 13 -14.90 22.90 28.83
C ASN A 13 -16.41 23.13 28.63
N THR A 14 -17.22 22.12 28.82
CA THR A 14 -18.69 22.22 28.69
C THR A 14 -19.39 22.46 30.04
N THR A 15 -18.62 22.65 31.11
CA THR A 15 -19.16 22.92 32.45
C THR A 15 -19.38 24.41 32.69
N SER A 16 -20.09 24.75 33.76
CA SER A 16 -20.32 26.16 34.19
C SER A 16 -19.20 26.75 35.02
N ALA A 17 -18.16 25.98 35.37
CA ALA A 17 -17.01 26.41 36.17
C ALA A 17 -15.71 26.27 35.37
N THR A 18 -14.71 27.05 35.74
CA THR A 18 -13.35 26.91 35.22
C THR A 18 -12.76 25.56 35.62
N VAL A 19 -12.23 24.82 34.64
CA VAL A 19 -11.45 23.58 34.90
C VAL A 19 -10.02 24.01 35.16
N PRO A 20 -9.38 23.57 36.28
CA PRO A 20 -7.98 23.91 36.59
C PRO A 20 -7.04 23.36 35.50
N ALA A 21 -5.79 23.83 35.50
CA ALA A 21 -4.75 23.27 34.62
C ALA A 21 -4.63 21.77 34.77
N THR A 22 -4.42 21.07 33.64
CA THR A 22 -4.42 19.61 33.55
C THR A 22 -3.14 19.07 32.95
N THR A 23 -2.69 17.93 33.42
CA THR A 23 -1.77 17.05 32.67
C THR A 23 -2.58 16.12 31.79
N ALA A 24 -2.03 15.78 30.62
CA ALA A 24 -2.69 14.98 29.62
C ALA A 24 -1.78 13.82 29.20
N ILE A 25 -2.34 12.60 29.17
CA ILE A 25 -1.65 11.39 28.69
C ILE A 25 -2.45 10.79 27.55
N LEU A 26 -1.80 10.61 26.41
CA LEU A 26 -2.35 9.94 25.22
C LEU A 26 -1.87 8.49 25.20
N SER A 27 -2.78 7.55 24.95
CA SER A 27 -2.47 6.14 24.74
C SER A 27 -3.24 5.55 23.56
N ALA A 28 -2.70 4.51 22.96
CA ALA A 28 -3.36 3.67 21.98
C ALA A 28 -2.99 2.21 22.27
N ASP A 29 -3.97 1.32 22.22
CA ASP A 29 -3.78 -0.14 22.24
C ASP A 29 -4.00 -0.66 20.82
N ASP A 30 -2.98 -0.49 19.98
CA ASP A 30 -3.05 -0.75 18.55
C ASP A 30 -1.68 -1.26 18.04
N PRO A 31 -1.64 -2.43 17.36
CA PRO A 31 -0.37 -3.02 16.92
C PRO A 31 0.37 -2.23 15.84
N TYR A 32 -0.30 -1.29 15.19
CA TYR A 32 0.27 -0.46 14.11
C TYR A 32 0.75 0.91 14.59
N ILE A 33 0.52 1.24 15.87
CA ILE A 33 0.83 2.56 16.45
C ILE A 33 1.81 2.41 17.61
N THR A 34 2.86 3.23 17.58
CA THR A 34 3.77 3.38 18.73
C THR A 34 3.74 4.83 19.19
N ILE A 35 3.29 5.07 20.43
CA ILE A 35 3.33 6.42 21.01
C ILE A 35 4.78 6.75 21.38
N LEU A 36 5.30 7.84 20.83
CA LEU A 36 6.67 8.34 21.08
C LEU A 36 6.70 9.43 22.14
N ASN A 37 5.73 10.36 22.12
CA ASN A 37 5.48 11.31 23.18
C ASN A 37 4.01 11.22 23.59
N SER A 38 3.78 10.70 24.79
CA SER A 38 2.44 10.50 25.37
C SER A 38 1.96 11.67 26.19
N GLU A 39 2.81 12.65 26.53
CA GLU A 39 2.53 13.65 27.54
C GLU A 39 2.34 15.04 26.94
N SER A 40 1.36 15.75 27.46
CA SER A 40 1.11 17.18 27.24
C SER A 40 0.40 17.79 28.45
N SER A 41 -0.02 19.05 28.33
CA SER A 41 -0.80 19.75 29.35
C SER A 41 -1.77 20.72 28.69
N PHE A 42 -2.72 21.17 29.50
CA PHE A 42 -3.62 22.30 29.15
C PHE A 42 -3.61 23.25 30.32
N ASP A 43 -3.61 24.56 30.05
CA ASP A 43 -3.81 25.58 31.07
C ASP A 43 -5.25 25.53 31.59
N ALA A 44 -5.58 26.38 32.57
CA ALA A 44 -6.95 26.46 33.09
C ALA A 44 -7.92 26.87 31.97
N ILE A 45 -9.08 26.18 31.87
CA ILE A 45 -10.05 26.37 30.81
C ILE A 45 -11.33 26.92 31.40
N ASP A 46 -11.66 28.15 31.04
CA ASP A 46 -12.88 28.82 31.48
C ASP A 46 -14.16 28.11 30.96
N SER A 47 -15.28 28.40 31.63
CA SER A 47 -16.58 27.84 31.21
C SER A 47 -16.86 28.11 29.74
N ASN A 48 -17.25 27.08 29.00
CA ASN A 48 -17.52 27.08 27.58
C ASN A 48 -16.36 27.46 26.64
N ALA A 49 -15.15 27.67 27.15
CA ALA A 49 -13.95 27.93 26.34
C ALA A 49 -13.36 26.66 25.74
N THR A 50 -12.58 26.82 24.67
CA THR A 50 -11.72 25.78 24.08
C THR A 50 -10.26 26.12 24.25
N LEU A 51 -9.40 25.10 24.32
CA LEU A 51 -7.96 25.27 24.42
C LEU A 51 -7.23 24.13 23.72
N TRP A 52 -6.13 24.46 23.03
CA TRP A 52 -5.22 23.48 22.44
C TRP A 52 -4.21 22.97 23.46
N SER A 53 -3.74 21.74 23.26
CA SER A 53 -2.64 21.18 24.05
C SER A 53 -1.38 22.02 23.95
N ASN A 54 -0.69 22.23 25.08
CA ASN A 54 0.51 23.08 25.18
C ASN A 54 1.71 22.51 24.42
N SER A 55 1.74 21.20 24.23
CA SER A 55 2.72 20.48 23.39
C SER A 55 2.04 19.43 22.54
N VAL A 56 2.72 19.01 21.47
CA VAL A 56 2.20 17.96 20.58
C VAL A 56 2.45 16.59 21.18
N PHE A 57 1.49 15.70 21.01
CA PHE A 57 1.69 14.26 21.13
C PHE A 57 2.36 13.75 19.86
N THR A 58 3.21 12.73 19.95
CA THR A 58 3.79 12.13 18.75
C THR A 58 3.63 10.62 18.76
N PHE A 59 3.34 10.05 17.61
CA PHE A 59 3.30 8.62 17.42
C PHE A 59 3.84 8.23 16.04
N SER A 60 4.38 7.03 15.92
CA SER A 60 4.80 6.44 14.66
C SER A 60 3.81 5.38 14.19
N ILE A 61 3.72 5.24 12.88
CA ILE A 61 2.88 4.25 12.19
C ILE A 61 3.81 3.24 11.55
N VAL A 62 3.52 1.94 11.68
CA VAL A 62 4.31 0.88 11.03
C VAL A 62 4.12 0.87 9.50
N ASN A 63 5.08 0.32 8.77
CA ASN A 63 5.07 0.32 7.29
C ASN A 63 4.02 -0.62 6.68
N ASN A 64 3.70 -1.73 7.33
CA ASN A 64 2.80 -2.77 6.83
C ASN A 64 1.34 -2.58 7.27
N LEU A 65 0.90 -1.35 7.42
CA LEU A 65 -0.48 -0.99 7.72
C LEU A 65 -1.42 -1.46 6.60
N PRO A 66 -2.63 -1.98 6.92
CA PRO A 66 -3.69 -2.18 5.94
C PRO A 66 -4.03 -0.90 5.17
N ALA A 67 -4.63 -1.02 3.97
CA ALA A 67 -5.00 0.13 3.15
C ALA A 67 -5.88 1.16 3.88
N GLN A 68 -6.66 0.68 4.86
CA GLN A 68 -7.45 1.51 5.77
C GLN A 68 -7.45 0.85 7.15
N HIS A 69 -7.13 1.62 8.19
CA HIS A 69 -7.12 1.16 9.56
C HIS A 69 -7.71 2.20 10.51
N ASN A 70 -8.59 1.76 11.41
CA ASN A 70 -9.24 2.63 12.39
C ASN A 70 -8.52 2.51 13.75
N VAL A 71 -7.84 3.56 14.15
CA VAL A 71 -7.10 3.63 15.40
C VAL A 71 -7.96 4.24 16.50
N ARG A 72 -7.99 3.59 17.65
CA ARG A 72 -8.63 4.07 18.88
C ARG A 72 -7.60 4.68 19.80
N PHE A 73 -7.72 5.97 20.09
CA PHE A 73 -6.94 6.68 21.08
C PHE A 73 -7.73 6.90 22.37
N THR A 74 -7.02 6.91 23.48
CA THR A 74 -7.53 7.31 24.79
C THR A 74 -6.71 8.48 25.29
N LEU A 75 -7.37 9.60 25.61
CA LEU A 75 -6.79 10.76 26.25
C LEU A 75 -7.24 10.77 27.71
N GLN A 76 -6.30 10.68 28.64
CA GLN A 76 -6.55 10.86 30.06
C GLN A 76 -6.07 12.24 30.51
N LEU A 77 -6.96 12.99 31.15
CA LEU A 77 -6.67 14.30 31.75
C LEU A 77 -6.71 14.18 33.26
N THR A 78 -5.69 14.71 33.92
CA THR A 78 -5.65 14.82 35.40
C THR A 78 -5.47 16.28 35.80
N THR A 79 -6.44 16.83 36.49
CA THR A 79 -6.43 18.23 36.98
C THR A 79 -5.50 18.37 38.18
N THR A 80 -5.09 19.60 38.47
CA THR A 80 -4.25 19.90 39.65
C THR A 80 -4.92 19.54 40.98
N ASP A 81 -6.26 19.47 41.03
CA ASP A 81 -7.05 19.00 42.18
C ASP A 81 -7.36 17.49 42.13
N GLN A 82 -6.61 16.71 41.32
CA GLN A 82 -6.62 15.26 41.20
C GLN A 82 -7.91 14.65 40.61
N ASN A 83 -8.75 15.41 39.95
CA ASN A 83 -9.85 14.83 39.18
C ASN A 83 -9.31 14.23 37.88
N VAL A 84 -9.82 13.03 37.52
CA VAL A 84 -9.41 12.30 36.33
C VAL A 84 -10.56 12.21 35.35
N TYR A 85 -10.31 12.59 34.10
CA TYR A 85 -11.26 12.47 32.99
C TYR A 85 -10.63 11.60 31.88
N SER A 86 -11.43 10.76 31.25
CA SER A 86 -10.97 9.90 30.17
C SER A 86 -11.85 10.08 28.95
N PHE A 87 -11.23 10.31 27.80
CA PHE A 87 -11.90 10.52 26.52
C PHE A 87 -11.36 9.52 25.49
N VAL A 88 -12.26 8.95 24.71
CA VAL A 88 -11.92 8.07 23.59
C VAL A 88 -12.27 8.75 22.29
N PHE A 89 -11.34 8.74 21.35
CA PHE A 89 -11.60 9.19 19.98
C PHE A 89 -10.97 8.22 18.98
N HIS A 90 -11.45 8.28 17.74
CA HIS A 90 -11.00 7.42 16.67
C HIS A 90 -10.48 8.27 15.52
N THR A 91 -9.46 7.78 14.84
CA THR A 91 -9.03 8.33 13.56
C THR A 91 -8.79 7.20 12.58
N VAL A 92 -8.97 7.49 11.30
CA VAL A 92 -8.68 6.51 10.23
C VAL A 92 -7.35 6.87 9.60
N ILE A 93 -6.47 5.89 9.55
CA ILE A 93 -5.18 5.98 8.88
C ILE A 93 -5.27 5.20 7.59
N TYR A 94 -4.74 5.76 6.51
CA TYR A 94 -4.73 5.15 5.19
C TYR A 94 -3.30 4.86 4.77
N ASN A 95 -3.12 3.70 4.12
CA ASN A 95 -1.91 3.36 3.39
C ASN A 95 -2.25 3.25 1.91
N ALA A 96 -1.27 3.46 1.02
CA ALA A 96 -1.48 3.21 -0.40
C ALA A 96 -1.72 1.71 -0.64
N LEU A 97 -2.55 1.41 -1.64
CA LEU A 97 -2.81 0.04 -2.10
C LEU A 97 -2.62 -0.01 -3.61
N LEU A 98 -1.47 -0.52 -4.02
CA LEU A 98 -1.07 -0.57 -5.42
C LEU A 98 -1.36 -1.93 -6.03
N LEU A 99 -2.07 -1.94 -7.15
CA LEU A 99 -2.38 -3.16 -7.91
C LEU A 99 -2.02 -2.97 -9.38
N VAL A 100 -1.60 -4.02 -10.05
CA VAL A 100 -1.45 -4.00 -11.50
C VAL A 100 -2.82 -3.84 -12.14
N HIS A 101 -3.01 -2.73 -12.84
CA HIS A 101 -4.26 -2.40 -13.53
C HIS A 101 -4.28 -2.91 -14.96
N ASN A 102 -3.15 -2.79 -15.65
CA ASN A 102 -2.97 -3.23 -17.02
C ASN A 102 -1.51 -3.59 -17.29
N SER A 103 -1.29 -4.46 -18.24
CA SER A 103 0.02 -4.81 -18.78
C SER A 103 0.01 -4.71 -20.30
N SER A 104 1.10 -4.26 -20.88
CA SER A 104 1.32 -4.25 -22.32
C SER A 104 2.69 -4.82 -22.63
N ILE A 105 2.77 -5.60 -23.70
CA ILE A 105 4.01 -6.24 -24.14
C ILE A 105 4.36 -5.72 -25.53
N SER A 106 5.63 -5.39 -25.72
CA SER A 106 6.21 -5.14 -27.04
C SER A 106 7.18 -6.28 -27.34
N ALA A 107 6.81 -7.16 -28.25
CA ALA A 107 7.59 -8.34 -28.68
C ALA A 107 7.30 -8.67 -30.13
N GLY A 108 8.23 -9.28 -30.83
CA GLY A 108 8.07 -9.94 -32.16
C GLY A 108 7.41 -9.16 -33.27
N GLY A 109 7.13 -7.86 -33.09
CA GLY A 109 6.41 -7.03 -34.05
C GLY A 109 4.88 -7.20 -34.06
N ASN A 110 4.33 -8.17 -33.32
CA ASN A 110 2.89 -8.40 -33.13
C ASN A 110 2.38 -7.94 -31.74
N ASN A 111 3.27 -7.49 -30.85
CA ASN A 111 2.99 -7.11 -29.45
C ASN A 111 2.42 -8.26 -28.60
N ILE A 112 2.82 -9.48 -28.92
CA ILE A 112 2.50 -10.70 -28.18
C ILE A 112 3.82 -11.38 -27.85
N LEU A 113 3.99 -11.81 -26.62
CA LEU A 113 5.16 -12.58 -26.21
C LEU A 113 4.97 -14.04 -26.59
N ASP A 114 5.51 -14.44 -27.72
CA ASP A 114 5.43 -15.81 -28.20
C ASP A 114 6.50 -16.70 -27.56
N PRO A 115 6.31 -18.05 -27.51
CA PRO A 115 7.32 -18.98 -27.01
C PRO A 115 8.66 -18.80 -27.74
N GLY A 116 9.75 -18.62 -26.99
CA GLY A 116 11.11 -18.41 -27.50
C GLY A 116 11.48 -16.96 -27.76
N GLU A 117 10.62 -16.00 -27.43
CA GLU A 117 10.86 -14.57 -27.69
C GLU A 117 11.27 -13.79 -26.43
N ASN A 118 12.00 -12.70 -26.66
CA ASN A 118 12.16 -11.60 -25.71
C ASN A 118 11.08 -10.54 -25.95
N GLY A 119 10.64 -9.89 -24.87
CA GLY A 119 9.72 -8.79 -24.94
C GLY A 119 9.96 -7.77 -23.83
N PHE A 120 9.47 -6.55 -24.05
CA PHE A 120 9.42 -5.51 -23.03
C PHE A 120 8.00 -5.42 -22.47
N LEU A 121 7.88 -5.65 -21.16
CA LEU A 121 6.62 -5.61 -20.41
C LEU A 121 6.50 -4.27 -19.70
N SER A 122 5.52 -3.45 -20.09
CA SER A 122 5.18 -2.22 -19.38
C SER A 122 3.92 -2.43 -18.54
N LEU A 123 3.92 -1.87 -17.31
CA LEU A 123 2.81 -2.02 -16.37
C LEU A 123 2.17 -0.68 -16.05
N THR A 124 0.85 -0.68 -15.99
CA THR A 124 0.06 0.41 -15.41
C THR A 124 -0.40 -0.03 -14.02
N ILE A 125 -0.03 0.75 -13.01
CA ILE A 125 -0.31 0.49 -11.60
C ILE A 125 -1.43 1.43 -11.16
N LYS A 126 -2.43 0.90 -10.46
CA LYS A 126 -3.50 1.69 -9.85
C LYS A 126 -3.34 1.73 -8.34
N ASN A 127 -3.41 2.93 -7.79
CA ASN A 127 -3.57 3.12 -6.36
C ASN A 127 -5.07 3.04 -6.00
N ASN A 128 -5.50 1.94 -5.38
CA ASN A 128 -6.87 1.72 -4.94
C ASN A 128 -7.18 2.29 -3.54
N SER A 129 -6.28 3.12 -3.00
CA SER A 129 -6.48 3.85 -1.75
C SER A 129 -6.59 5.35 -2.01
N ILE A 130 -7.08 6.10 -1.02
CA ILE A 130 -7.05 7.57 -1.04
C ILE A 130 -5.69 8.15 -0.65
N ALA A 131 -4.84 7.36 0.03
CA ALA A 131 -3.50 7.79 0.42
C ALA A 131 -2.59 7.85 -0.81
N PRO A 132 -1.87 8.96 -1.06
CA PRO A 132 -0.86 9.01 -2.09
C PRO A 132 0.37 8.18 -1.68
N VAL A 133 1.15 7.78 -2.66
CA VAL A 133 2.48 7.22 -2.48
C VAL A 133 3.44 7.91 -3.43
N PHE A 134 4.67 8.16 -2.98
CA PHE A 134 5.64 8.97 -3.70
C PHE A 134 6.87 8.12 -4.03
N ASP A 135 7.50 8.44 -5.18
CA ASP A 135 8.79 7.88 -5.63
C ASP A 135 8.85 6.35 -5.55
N VAL A 136 7.84 5.70 -6.15
CA VAL A 136 7.71 4.24 -6.15
C VAL A 136 8.65 3.65 -7.20
N TYR A 137 9.40 2.63 -6.79
CA TYR A 137 10.15 1.71 -7.62
C TYR A 137 9.41 0.39 -7.73
N ALA A 138 9.61 -0.30 -8.83
CA ALA A 138 9.02 -1.60 -9.11
C ALA A 138 10.12 -2.59 -9.46
N GLU A 139 10.06 -3.78 -8.87
CA GLU A 139 10.93 -4.92 -9.21
C GLU A 139 10.08 -6.12 -9.60
N LEU A 140 10.28 -6.62 -10.81
CA LEU A 140 9.54 -7.74 -11.38
C LEU A 140 10.29 -9.05 -11.15
N SER A 141 9.57 -10.09 -10.75
CA SER A 141 10.09 -11.45 -10.66
C SER A 141 9.13 -12.47 -11.26
N SER A 142 9.65 -13.55 -11.80
CA SER A 142 8.85 -14.69 -12.24
C SER A 142 8.59 -15.65 -11.09
N LEU A 143 7.40 -16.23 -11.04
CA LEU A 143 7.03 -17.26 -10.06
C LEU A 143 7.29 -18.69 -10.59
N ASN A 144 7.86 -18.82 -11.79
CA ASN A 144 8.27 -20.10 -12.36
C ASN A 144 9.50 -19.92 -13.29
N ASP A 145 10.11 -21.05 -13.66
CA ASP A 145 11.32 -21.05 -14.50
C ASP A 145 11.04 -20.90 -16.00
N LEU A 146 9.78 -20.79 -16.42
CA LEU A 146 9.40 -20.71 -17.83
C LEU A 146 9.44 -19.27 -18.37
N ILE A 147 9.42 -18.29 -17.49
CA ILE A 147 9.69 -16.89 -17.80
C ILE A 147 10.98 -16.47 -17.10
N THR A 148 11.90 -15.89 -17.84
CA THR A 148 13.10 -15.26 -17.28
C THR A 148 12.94 -13.76 -17.36
N VAL A 149 13.15 -13.04 -16.25
CA VAL A 149 13.21 -11.58 -16.20
C VAL A 149 14.68 -11.20 -16.25
N THR A 150 15.10 -10.47 -17.28
CA THR A 150 16.52 -10.08 -17.51
C THR A 150 16.78 -8.64 -17.10
N ASP A 151 15.78 -7.76 -17.24
CA ASP A 151 15.75 -6.43 -16.60
C ASP A 151 14.53 -6.37 -15.70
N SER A 152 14.77 -6.33 -14.39
CA SER A 152 13.73 -6.51 -13.37
C SER A 152 13.28 -5.22 -12.72
N THR A 153 13.92 -4.07 -12.97
CA THR A 153 13.66 -2.85 -12.23
C THR A 153 13.10 -1.72 -13.09
N SER A 154 12.18 -0.95 -12.53
CA SER A 154 11.63 0.23 -13.20
C SER A 154 11.19 1.26 -12.16
N TYR A 155 11.25 2.54 -12.54
CA TYR A 155 10.65 3.63 -11.77
C TYR A 155 9.20 3.83 -12.18
N VAL A 156 8.31 4.03 -11.21
CA VAL A 156 6.88 4.30 -11.45
C VAL A 156 6.54 5.76 -11.13
N GLY A 157 7.26 6.34 -10.17
CA GLY A 157 7.02 7.70 -9.68
C GLY A 157 5.95 7.79 -8.61
N SER A 158 5.35 8.96 -8.50
CA SER A 158 4.34 9.24 -7.48
C SER A 158 2.94 8.91 -8.00
N ILE A 159 2.15 8.19 -7.21
CA ILE A 159 0.78 7.79 -7.55
C ILE A 159 -0.17 8.37 -6.51
N LEU A 160 -0.95 9.35 -6.90
CA LEU A 160 -1.97 9.95 -6.03
C LEU A 160 -3.07 8.92 -5.70
N GLY A 161 -3.85 9.20 -4.67
CA GLY A 161 -4.99 8.35 -4.30
C GLY A 161 -5.97 8.19 -5.48
N ASN A 162 -6.42 6.97 -5.69
CA ASN A 162 -7.33 6.57 -6.78
C ASN A 162 -6.80 6.83 -8.21
N SER A 163 -5.51 7.15 -8.37
CA SER A 163 -4.87 7.47 -9.65
C SER A 163 -4.06 6.29 -10.21
N LEU A 164 -3.59 6.47 -11.44
CA LEU A 164 -2.74 5.53 -12.15
C LEU A 164 -1.29 6.05 -12.23
N GLY A 165 -0.34 5.15 -12.18
CA GLY A 165 1.07 5.35 -12.54
C GLY A 165 1.50 4.30 -13.55
N THR A 166 2.53 4.60 -14.35
CA THR A 166 3.04 3.65 -15.34
C THR A 166 4.55 3.52 -15.18
N THR A 167 5.08 2.31 -15.35
CA THR A 167 6.52 2.07 -15.38
C THR A 167 7.18 2.90 -16.48
N VAL A 168 8.24 3.63 -16.12
CA VAL A 168 8.95 4.52 -17.06
C VAL A 168 9.68 3.70 -18.11
N GLU A 169 10.34 2.61 -17.67
CA GLU A 169 10.99 1.64 -18.54
C GLU A 169 10.27 0.31 -18.43
N GLY A 170 10.21 -0.44 -19.53
CA GLY A 170 9.64 -1.78 -19.52
C GLY A 170 10.60 -2.78 -18.92
N PHE A 171 10.07 -3.80 -18.28
CA PHE A 171 10.85 -4.96 -17.83
C PHE A 171 11.20 -5.85 -19.02
N GLU A 172 12.44 -6.31 -19.12
CA GLU A 172 12.80 -7.27 -20.16
C GLU A 172 12.49 -8.70 -19.70
N VAL A 173 11.68 -9.41 -20.49
CA VAL A 173 11.24 -10.76 -20.20
C VAL A 173 11.53 -11.69 -21.37
N PHE A 174 11.90 -12.95 -21.08
CA PHE A 174 12.10 -13.99 -22.06
C PHE A 174 11.15 -15.16 -21.79
N ALA A 175 10.35 -15.54 -22.79
CA ALA A 175 9.48 -16.70 -22.74
C ALA A 175 10.21 -17.95 -23.27
N ARG A 176 10.33 -19.02 -22.47
CA ARG A 176 11.00 -20.23 -22.95
C ARG A 176 10.25 -20.91 -24.10
N PRO A 177 10.97 -21.55 -25.05
CA PRO A 177 10.36 -22.19 -26.22
C PRO A 177 9.39 -23.35 -25.90
N LEU A 178 9.44 -23.88 -24.67
CA LEU A 178 8.55 -24.97 -24.22
C LEU A 178 7.16 -24.51 -23.81
N LEU A 179 6.93 -23.21 -23.75
CA LEU A 179 5.62 -22.64 -23.43
C LEU A 179 4.63 -22.90 -24.56
N ILE A 180 3.38 -23.10 -24.20
CA ILE A 180 2.29 -23.32 -25.14
C ILE A 180 1.50 -22.01 -25.27
N PRO A 181 1.17 -21.55 -26.49
CA PRO A 181 0.33 -20.38 -26.68
C PRO A 181 -0.98 -20.47 -25.89
N GLY A 182 -1.37 -19.37 -25.23
CA GLY A 182 -2.55 -19.31 -24.36
C GLY A 182 -2.26 -19.56 -22.88
N MET A 183 -1.08 -20.07 -22.52
CA MET A 183 -0.71 -20.23 -21.11
C MET A 183 -0.64 -18.89 -20.37
N GLN A 184 -1.14 -18.90 -19.13
CA GLN A 184 -1.06 -17.77 -18.20
C GLN A 184 0.15 -17.94 -17.29
N MET A 185 1.09 -17.01 -17.36
CA MET A 185 2.34 -17.05 -16.59
C MET A 185 2.26 -16.09 -15.40
N PRO A 186 2.35 -16.60 -14.16
CA PRO A 186 2.28 -15.76 -12.98
C PRO A 186 3.61 -15.02 -12.76
N LEU A 187 3.49 -13.74 -12.54
CA LEU A 187 4.58 -12.83 -12.18
C LEU A 187 4.28 -12.15 -10.85
N ARG A 188 5.31 -11.77 -10.12
CA ARG A 188 5.23 -10.99 -8.89
C ARG A 188 5.92 -9.66 -9.09
N LEU A 189 5.24 -8.60 -8.69
CA LEU A 189 5.75 -7.24 -8.66
C LEU A 189 5.95 -6.81 -7.22
N HIS A 190 7.16 -6.41 -6.87
CA HIS A 190 7.52 -5.74 -5.64
C HIS A 190 7.48 -4.22 -5.88
N LEU A 191 6.69 -3.50 -5.11
CA LEU A 191 6.53 -2.05 -5.19
C LEU A 191 7.01 -1.45 -3.87
N TYR A 192 8.00 -0.55 -3.93
CA TYR A 192 8.66 -0.02 -2.74
C TYR A 192 9.17 1.40 -2.96
N ASN A 193 9.50 2.09 -1.86
CA ASN A 193 10.20 3.38 -1.87
C ASN A 193 11.18 3.49 -0.69
N GLU A 194 11.96 4.55 -0.66
CA GLU A 194 12.96 4.80 0.40
C GLU A 194 12.32 5.18 1.76
N TRP A 195 11.04 5.57 1.77
CA TRP A 195 10.33 5.97 3.01
C TRP A 195 9.55 4.84 3.68
N GLY A 196 9.75 3.58 3.23
CA GLY A 196 9.23 2.40 3.88
C GLY A 196 7.89 1.89 3.33
N PHE A 197 7.41 2.39 2.20
CA PHE A 197 6.36 1.70 1.46
C PHE A 197 6.94 0.42 0.86
N ASP A 198 6.30 -0.71 1.12
CA ASP A 198 6.74 -2.04 0.69
C ASP A 198 5.51 -2.92 0.46
N GLN A 199 5.27 -3.34 -0.78
CA GLN A 199 4.12 -4.13 -1.15
C GLN A 199 4.43 -5.08 -2.30
N TYR A 200 3.89 -6.30 -2.22
CA TYR A 200 3.92 -7.29 -3.29
C TYR A 200 2.54 -7.45 -3.91
N THR A 201 2.49 -7.58 -5.23
CA THR A 201 1.27 -7.94 -5.97
C THR A 201 1.60 -8.97 -7.05
N GLU A 202 0.66 -9.85 -7.34
CA GLU A 202 0.82 -10.90 -8.36
C GLU A 202 -0.17 -10.67 -9.48
N PHE A 203 0.26 -10.99 -10.69
CA PHE A 203 -0.57 -10.88 -11.89
C PHE A 203 -0.11 -11.92 -12.92
N ASN A 204 -0.92 -12.16 -13.94
CA ASN A 204 -0.58 -13.08 -15.01
C ASN A 204 -0.38 -12.32 -16.33
N ILE A 205 0.55 -12.83 -17.16
CA ILE A 205 0.66 -12.48 -18.57
C ILE A 205 0.31 -13.70 -19.41
N GLN A 206 -0.34 -13.46 -20.55
CA GLN A 206 -0.62 -14.53 -21.51
C GLN A 206 0.55 -14.68 -22.48
N ILE A 207 0.94 -15.92 -22.74
CA ILE A 207 1.97 -16.28 -23.74
C ILE A 207 1.28 -16.66 -25.04
N GLY A 208 1.74 -16.06 -26.13
CA GLY A 208 1.23 -16.35 -27.44
C GLY A 208 -0.25 -16.03 -27.65
N SER A 209 -0.72 -16.22 -28.84
CA SER A 209 -2.15 -16.13 -29.17
C SER A 209 -2.76 -17.51 -29.35
N VAL A 210 -3.97 -17.70 -28.81
CA VAL A 210 -4.75 -18.92 -29.02
C VAL A 210 -5.38 -18.89 -30.42
N ASN A 211 -5.20 -19.96 -31.17
CA ASN A 211 -5.84 -20.18 -32.47
C ASN A 211 -6.43 -21.58 -32.54
N SER A 212 -7.04 -21.98 -33.68
CA SER A 212 -7.67 -23.29 -33.86
C SER A 212 -6.72 -24.49 -33.76
N HIS A 213 -5.41 -24.27 -33.82
CA HIS A 213 -4.37 -25.29 -33.68
C HIS A 213 -3.69 -25.29 -32.33
N THR A 214 -4.07 -24.35 -31.44
CA THR A 214 -3.52 -24.29 -30.09
C THR A 214 -4.12 -25.41 -29.24
N PRO A 215 -3.29 -26.18 -28.52
CA PRO A 215 -3.81 -27.23 -27.66
C PRO A 215 -4.74 -26.67 -26.59
N LEU A 216 -5.85 -27.41 -26.36
CA LEU A 216 -6.77 -27.07 -25.26
C LEU A 216 -6.21 -27.62 -23.95
N GLY A 217 -6.21 -26.79 -22.93
CA GLY A 217 -5.72 -27.17 -21.60
C GLY A 217 -5.12 -25.98 -20.82
N PRO A 218 -4.45 -26.25 -19.71
CA PRO A 218 -4.37 -27.57 -19.09
C PRO A 218 -5.71 -28.00 -18.42
N ASP A 219 -5.96 -29.29 -18.36
CA ASP A 219 -7.02 -29.84 -17.51
C ASP A 219 -6.62 -29.81 -16.02
N ALA A 220 -7.46 -30.34 -15.13
CA ALA A 220 -7.19 -30.37 -13.68
C ALA A 220 -5.93 -31.19 -13.30
N TYR A 221 -5.37 -31.97 -14.22
CA TYR A 221 -4.18 -32.81 -14.07
C TYR A 221 -2.96 -32.25 -14.80
N GLY A 222 -3.10 -31.11 -15.50
CA GLY A 222 -2.03 -30.45 -16.24
C GLY A 222 -1.82 -30.94 -17.67
N TYR A 223 -2.77 -31.68 -18.24
CA TYR A 223 -2.68 -32.18 -19.61
C TYR A 223 -3.26 -31.21 -20.64
N PHE A 224 -2.64 -31.18 -21.81
CA PHE A 224 -3.13 -30.43 -22.97
C PHE A 224 -3.63 -31.43 -24.04
N ILE A 225 -4.71 -31.06 -24.72
CA ILE A 225 -5.31 -31.87 -25.81
C ILE A 225 -4.95 -31.20 -27.14
N TYR A 226 -4.33 -31.97 -28.03
CA TYR A 226 -4.06 -31.56 -29.40
C TYR A 226 -5.09 -32.19 -30.33
N ASP A 227 -5.66 -31.36 -31.21
CA ASP A 227 -6.39 -31.87 -32.36
C ASP A 227 -5.39 -32.04 -33.53
N ILE A 228 -5.27 -33.24 -34.06
CA ILE A 228 -4.33 -33.59 -35.12
C ILE A 228 -5.02 -33.70 -36.49
N THR A 229 -6.25 -33.15 -36.64
CA THR A 229 -6.96 -33.16 -37.93
C THR A 229 -6.53 -32.04 -38.85
#